data_84529b4335525eea272b7d66ab35d350
#
_entry.id   84529b4335525eea272b7d66ab35d350
#
_cell.length_a   1.000
_cell.length_b   1.000
_cell.length_c   1.000
_cell.angle_alpha   90.00
_cell.angle_beta   90.00
_cell.angle_gamma   90.00
#
_symmetry.space_group_name_H-M   'P 1'
#
loop_
_entity.id
_entity.type
_entity.pdbx_description
1 polymer ?
#
loop_
_entity_poly.entity_id
_entity_poly.type
_entity_poly.pdbx_seq_one_letter_code
_entity_poly.pdbx_strand_id
1 'polypeptide(L)'
;VSSLADVNKTPNWLDENGDVNTPYNGVEATYLPGVGSGSYAGSFNGGFFGQTEVEHPFNFYENINASNSQGVDMSVSATGVGTNGYATALSLLSNKDEYSFNLLMLPGVIDQETDHSPVVSQAIQLCEDRGDCFLVYDNTNLTDAVSDAKTNTEARNSSYAATYYPWVQIQDATTGNFRFVPPSVVMAGVYHFNDVVGQPWFAPAGLNRGGIDSAVRAYRKLTQANRDDLYDSNSNPIASFPGQGVTVFGQKTTQKKASALDRVNVRRLLINLKTFVASSSRGLVFEQNTSNLRNQFLNVVNPYMEQVQSNQGLNAFRVVMDDSNNTPETIDRNMLVGQIFLQPTKTAEFIVLDFVVQPT
;
A
#
# COMPACT_ATOMS: atom_id res chain seq x y z
N VAL A 1 16.05 -31.98 -6.74
CA VAL A 1 17.32 -32.72 -6.83
C VAL A 1 17.10 -34.18 -6.51
N SER A 2 16.37 -34.48 -5.45
CA SER A 2 16.06 -35.87 -5.05
C SER A 2 15.30 -36.68 -6.11
N SER A 3 14.54 -36.00 -6.93
CA SER A 3 13.75 -36.63 -7.98
C SER A 3 14.58 -37.32 -9.05
N LEU A 4 15.80 -36.87 -9.26
CA LEU A 4 16.74 -37.49 -10.16
C LEU A 4 17.23 -38.84 -9.69
N ALA A 5 17.30 -38.98 -8.38
CA ALA A 5 17.77 -40.20 -7.74
C ALA A 5 16.65 -41.21 -7.48
N ASP A 6 15.41 -40.93 -7.91
CA ASP A 6 14.30 -41.86 -7.72
C ASP A 6 14.36 -43.01 -8.71
N VAL A 7 15.29 -43.89 -8.45
CA VAL A 7 15.58 -45.08 -9.24
C VAL A 7 14.44 -46.10 -9.27
N ASN A 8 13.45 -45.92 -8.43
CA ASN A 8 12.35 -46.88 -8.33
C ASN A 8 11.21 -46.61 -9.31
N LYS A 9 11.18 -45.44 -9.90
CA LYS A 9 10.06 -45.04 -10.76
C LYS A 9 10.40 -45.05 -12.23
N THR A 10 11.52 -44.47 -12.59
CA THR A 10 11.94 -44.37 -13.99
C THR A 10 13.44 -44.22 -14.07
N PRO A 11 14.06 -44.60 -15.20
CA PRO A 11 15.45 -44.25 -15.45
C PRO A 11 15.67 -42.77 -15.27
N ASN A 12 16.83 -42.38 -14.77
CA ASN A 12 17.21 -41.00 -14.65
C ASN A 12 17.14 -40.30 -16.02
N TRP A 13 16.63 -39.07 -16.03
CA TRP A 13 16.57 -38.26 -17.24
C TRP A 13 17.95 -37.90 -17.78
N LEU A 14 18.91 -37.73 -16.87
CA LEU A 14 20.28 -37.37 -17.19
C LEU A 14 21.24 -38.49 -16.76
N ASP A 15 22.30 -38.68 -17.51
CA ASP A 15 23.40 -39.51 -17.15
C ASP A 15 24.37 -38.84 -16.16
N GLU A 16 25.50 -39.52 -15.86
CA GLU A 16 26.52 -39.01 -14.93
C GLU A 16 27.21 -37.74 -15.41
N ASN A 17 27.14 -37.44 -16.72
CA ASN A 17 27.75 -36.27 -17.34
C ASN A 17 26.75 -35.11 -17.45
N GLY A 18 25.48 -35.35 -17.13
CA GLY A 18 24.41 -34.37 -17.28
C GLY A 18 23.74 -34.39 -18.65
N ASP A 19 24.05 -35.36 -19.50
CA ASP A 19 23.41 -35.55 -20.79
C ASP A 19 22.08 -36.33 -20.64
N VAL A 20 21.16 -36.14 -21.59
CA VAL A 20 19.87 -36.84 -21.57
C VAL A 20 20.13 -38.35 -21.81
N ASN A 21 19.66 -39.16 -20.89
CA ASN A 21 19.80 -40.61 -20.98
C ASN A 21 19.22 -41.19 -22.27
N THR A 22 19.85 -42.23 -22.78
CA THR A 22 19.50 -42.88 -24.04
C THR A 22 18.03 -43.26 -24.20
N PRO A 23 17.28 -43.71 -23.18
CA PRO A 23 15.84 -43.97 -23.31
C PRO A 23 15.02 -42.75 -23.67
N TYR A 24 15.53 -41.57 -23.39
CA TYR A 24 14.83 -40.28 -23.64
C TYR A 24 15.43 -39.54 -24.83
N ASN A 25 16.51 -40.03 -25.40
CA ASN A 25 17.11 -39.42 -26.56
C ASN A 25 16.20 -39.60 -27.79
N GLY A 26 15.79 -38.49 -28.39
CA GLY A 26 14.83 -38.49 -29.50
C GLY A 26 13.36 -38.30 -29.08
N VAL A 27 13.05 -38.14 -27.81
CA VAL A 27 11.74 -37.70 -27.36
C VAL A 27 11.63 -36.20 -27.64
N GLU A 28 10.49 -35.77 -28.18
CA GLU A 28 10.26 -34.34 -28.45
C GLU A 28 10.47 -33.51 -27.17
N ALA A 29 11.11 -32.36 -27.34
CA ALA A 29 11.44 -31.45 -26.25
C ALA A 29 10.23 -31.02 -25.38
N THR A 30 9.02 -31.16 -25.89
CA THR A 30 7.77 -30.93 -25.16
C THR A 30 7.51 -31.94 -24.04
N TYR A 31 8.08 -33.12 -24.12
CA TYR A 31 7.92 -34.21 -23.14
C TYR A 31 9.09 -34.33 -22.18
N LEU A 32 10.21 -33.72 -22.51
CA LEU A 32 11.37 -33.65 -21.64
C LEU A 32 11.28 -32.40 -20.77
N PRO A 33 11.79 -32.46 -19.53
CA PRO A 33 12.06 -31.25 -18.77
C PRO A 33 12.91 -30.33 -19.64
N GLY A 34 12.52 -29.06 -19.77
CA GLY A 34 13.21 -28.10 -20.62
C GLY A 34 14.70 -28.05 -20.30
N VAL A 35 15.51 -27.80 -21.30
CA VAL A 35 16.95 -27.64 -21.14
C VAL A 35 17.17 -26.38 -20.29
N GLY A 36 17.73 -26.55 -19.12
CA GLY A 36 17.96 -25.43 -18.19
C GLY A 36 18.76 -25.85 -16.99
N SER A 37 19.06 -24.93 -16.15
CA SER A 37 19.73 -25.20 -14.90
C SER A 37 18.82 -25.99 -13.97
N GLY A 38 19.39 -26.91 -13.33
CA GLY A 38 18.71 -27.75 -12.38
C GLY A 38 18.85 -29.20 -12.74
N SER A 39 18.48 -30.02 -11.85
CA SER A 39 18.70 -31.42 -11.92
C SER A 39 17.93 -32.12 -13.05
N TYR A 40 16.95 -31.47 -13.61
CA TYR A 40 16.21 -31.93 -14.79
C TYR A 40 16.47 -31.09 -16.03
N ALA A 41 17.44 -30.19 -15.97
CA ALA A 41 17.64 -29.22 -17.02
C ALA A 41 16.37 -28.43 -17.38
N GLY A 42 15.47 -28.19 -16.43
CA GLY A 42 14.23 -27.49 -16.67
C GLY A 42 13.61 -26.90 -15.41
N SER A 43 12.70 -25.97 -15.61
CA SER A 43 11.89 -25.39 -14.55
C SER A 43 10.84 -26.39 -14.09
N PHE A 44 10.46 -26.34 -12.82
CA PHE A 44 9.25 -26.98 -12.37
C PHE A 44 8.05 -26.37 -13.11
N ASN A 45 7.10 -27.23 -13.52
CA ASN A 45 5.91 -26.74 -14.18
C ASN A 45 5.13 -25.80 -13.22
N GLY A 46 4.95 -24.54 -13.64
CA GLY A 46 4.37 -23.48 -12.82
C GLY A 46 5.31 -22.84 -11.81
N GLY A 47 6.56 -23.28 -11.73
CA GLY A 47 7.61 -22.61 -10.97
C GLY A 47 8.35 -21.61 -11.85
N PHE A 48 8.38 -20.37 -11.45
CA PHE A 48 9.22 -19.36 -12.09
C PHE A 48 10.49 -19.21 -11.23
N PHE A 49 11.60 -19.67 -11.71
CA PHE A 49 12.86 -19.13 -11.22
C PHE A 49 12.96 -17.75 -11.82
N GLY A 50 13.03 -16.72 -11.01
CA GLY A 50 13.40 -15.41 -11.52
C GLY A 50 14.46 -15.59 -12.60
N GLN A 51 14.53 -14.70 -13.55
CA GLN A 51 15.38 -14.88 -14.70
C GLN A 51 16.79 -15.35 -14.33
N THR A 52 17.40 -16.12 -15.21
CA THR A 52 18.76 -16.63 -15.08
C THR A 52 19.82 -15.57 -14.83
N GLU A 53 19.45 -14.30 -14.97
CA GLU A 53 20.29 -13.13 -14.73
C GLU A 53 19.97 -12.42 -13.42
N VAL A 54 19.32 -13.07 -12.47
CA VAL A 54 19.25 -12.53 -11.11
C VAL A 54 20.63 -12.64 -10.48
N GLU A 55 21.56 -11.94 -11.04
CA GLU A 55 22.89 -11.76 -10.44
C GLU A 55 22.77 -11.17 -9.02
N HIS A 56 21.65 -10.50 -8.73
CA HIS A 56 21.41 -9.83 -7.47
C HIS A 56 19.94 -9.98 -7.04
N PRO A 57 19.58 -10.99 -6.24
CA PRO A 57 18.21 -11.14 -5.71
C PRO A 57 17.75 -9.97 -4.83
N PHE A 58 18.58 -8.95 -4.67
CA PHE A 58 18.34 -7.76 -3.86
C PHE A 58 18.20 -6.46 -4.68
N ASN A 59 17.97 -6.55 -5.98
CA ASN A 59 17.75 -5.37 -6.84
C ASN A 59 16.31 -4.84 -6.71
N PHE A 60 15.92 -4.43 -5.50
CA PHE A 60 14.60 -3.88 -5.22
C PHE A 60 14.32 -2.52 -5.88
N TYR A 61 15.37 -1.87 -6.40
CA TYR A 61 15.26 -0.60 -7.10
C TYR A 61 15.06 -0.74 -8.62
N GLU A 62 15.09 -1.95 -9.13
CA GLU A 62 14.79 -2.23 -10.52
C GLU A 62 13.32 -2.59 -10.68
N ASN A 63 12.70 -2.07 -11.74
CA ASN A 63 11.32 -2.35 -12.02
C ASN A 63 11.10 -3.83 -12.38
N ILE A 64 10.01 -4.39 -11.88
CA ILE A 64 9.54 -5.69 -12.32
C ILE A 64 8.93 -5.53 -13.71
N ASN A 65 9.47 -6.23 -14.70
CA ASN A 65 8.99 -6.21 -16.09
C ASN A 65 9.25 -7.56 -16.78
N ALA A 66 9.00 -7.65 -18.07
CA ALA A 66 9.19 -8.90 -18.82
C ALA A 66 10.64 -9.41 -18.80
N SER A 67 11.64 -8.52 -18.68
CA SER A 67 13.06 -8.87 -18.58
C SER A 67 13.57 -9.00 -17.16
N ASN A 68 12.87 -8.46 -16.18
CA ASN A 68 13.19 -8.51 -14.75
C ASN A 68 11.91 -8.82 -13.95
N SER A 69 11.34 -9.99 -14.17
CA SER A 69 10.06 -10.38 -13.58
C SER A 69 10.16 -10.79 -12.11
N GLN A 70 11.34 -11.08 -11.63
CA GLN A 70 11.56 -11.66 -10.29
C GLN A 70 10.60 -12.81 -9.96
N GLY A 71 10.20 -13.56 -10.97
CA GLY A 71 9.28 -14.68 -10.85
C GLY A 71 7.80 -14.32 -10.91
N VAL A 72 7.46 -13.05 -11.19
CA VAL A 72 6.07 -12.60 -11.32
C VAL A 72 5.79 -12.17 -12.76
N ASP A 73 4.75 -12.75 -13.36
CA ASP A 73 4.24 -12.28 -14.65
C ASP A 73 3.32 -11.07 -14.42
N MET A 74 3.72 -9.93 -14.98
CA MET A 74 2.99 -8.67 -14.92
C MET A 74 2.12 -8.44 -16.16
N SER A 75 2.12 -9.36 -17.13
CA SER A 75 1.34 -9.20 -18.36
C SER A 75 -0.15 -9.24 -18.06
N VAL A 76 -0.85 -8.20 -18.52
CA VAL A 76 -2.31 -8.06 -18.32
C VAL A 76 -3.12 -8.98 -19.24
N SER A 77 -2.53 -9.39 -20.35
CA SER A 77 -3.20 -10.17 -21.40
C SER A 77 -3.10 -11.68 -21.21
N ALA A 78 -2.41 -12.13 -20.19
CA ALA A 78 -2.25 -13.54 -19.96
C ALA A 78 -3.54 -14.15 -19.38
N THR A 79 -4.25 -14.89 -20.22
CA THR A 79 -5.52 -15.58 -19.91
C THR A 79 -5.30 -17.01 -19.39
N GLY A 80 -4.09 -17.36 -19.00
CA GLY A 80 -3.71 -18.69 -18.55
C GLY A 80 -3.49 -18.82 -17.04
N VAL A 81 -3.43 -20.04 -16.55
CA VAL A 81 -3.08 -20.35 -15.16
C VAL A 81 -1.67 -19.86 -14.87
N GLY A 82 -1.51 -19.02 -13.86
CA GLY A 82 -0.22 -18.44 -13.46
C GLY A 82 -0.01 -17.00 -13.92
N THR A 83 -0.99 -16.41 -14.56
CA THR A 83 -0.94 -15.06 -15.11
C THR A 83 -1.29 -14.00 -14.10
N ASN A 84 -0.45 -12.98 -14.02
CA ASN A 84 -0.59 -11.84 -13.12
C ASN A 84 -0.80 -12.24 -11.65
N GLY A 85 0.27 -12.65 -10.99
CA GLY A 85 0.25 -13.01 -9.57
C GLY A 85 -0.25 -11.89 -8.66
N TYR A 86 -0.04 -10.63 -9.04
CA TYR A 86 -0.58 -9.48 -8.30
C TYR A 86 -2.10 -9.39 -8.38
N ALA A 87 -2.70 -9.58 -9.55
CA ALA A 87 -4.16 -9.57 -9.69
C ALA A 87 -4.82 -10.67 -8.87
N THR A 88 -4.22 -11.86 -8.87
CA THR A 88 -4.68 -12.99 -8.06
C THR A 88 -4.55 -12.68 -6.56
N ALA A 89 -3.42 -12.12 -6.13
CA ALA A 89 -3.22 -11.74 -4.73
C ALA A 89 -4.20 -10.63 -4.29
N LEU A 90 -4.42 -9.61 -5.13
CA LEU A 90 -5.38 -8.55 -4.84
C LEU A 90 -6.82 -9.09 -4.79
N SER A 91 -7.17 -10.02 -5.67
CA SER A 91 -8.47 -10.70 -5.63
C SER A 91 -8.65 -11.50 -4.33
N LEU A 92 -7.62 -12.21 -3.89
CA LEU A 92 -7.63 -12.91 -2.61
C LEU A 92 -7.83 -11.94 -1.44
N LEU A 93 -7.08 -10.83 -1.44
CA LEU A 93 -7.19 -9.78 -0.41
C LEU A 93 -8.53 -9.04 -0.42
N SER A 94 -9.39 -9.24 -1.43
CA SER A 94 -10.74 -8.64 -1.43
C SER A 94 -11.66 -9.23 -0.37
N ASN A 95 -11.37 -10.43 0.12
CA ASN A 95 -12.13 -11.07 1.19
C ASN A 95 -11.81 -10.42 2.54
N LYS A 96 -12.73 -9.56 3.02
CA LYS A 96 -12.59 -8.83 4.31
C LYS A 96 -12.72 -9.72 5.53
N ASP A 97 -13.39 -10.85 5.42
CA ASP A 97 -13.63 -11.74 6.55
C ASP A 97 -12.40 -12.60 6.87
N GLU A 98 -11.58 -12.85 5.87
CA GLU A 98 -10.37 -13.66 6.02
C GLU A 98 -9.12 -12.80 6.24
N TYR A 99 -9.01 -11.66 5.52
CA TYR A 99 -7.81 -10.81 5.56
C TYR A 99 -8.13 -9.44 6.15
N SER A 100 -7.56 -9.15 7.31
CA SER A 100 -7.66 -7.85 7.98
C SER A 100 -6.33 -7.11 7.90
N PHE A 101 -6.33 -5.95 7.21
CA PHE A 101 -5.17 -5.05 7.13
C PHE A 101 -5.65 -3.62 6.88
N ASN A 102 -4.86 -2.65 7.27
CA ASN A 102 -5.17 -1.22 7.13
C ASN A 102 -4.25 -0.46 6.15
N LEU A 103 -3.15 -1.08 5.76
CA LEU A 103 -2.19 -0.54 4.80
C LEU A 103 -1.88 -1.57 3.73
N LEU A 104 -1.86 -1.14 2.48
CA LEU A 104 -1.42 -1.92 1.33
C LEU A 104 -0.24 -1.21 0.68
N MET A 105 0.79 -1.94 0.36
CA MET A 105 1.97 -1.43 -0.32
C MET A 105 2.42 -2.42 -1.39
N LEU A 106 2.87 -1.90 -2.52
CA LEU A 106 3.31 -2.68 -3.68
C LEU A 106 4.75 -2.29 -4.05
N PRO A 107 5.75 -2.63 -3.23
CA PRO A 107 7.14 -2.24 -3.50
C PRO A 107 7.62 -2.81 -4.82
N GLY A 108 8.25 -1.95 -5.66
CA GLY A 108 8.77 -2.34 -6.96
C GLY A 108 7.74 -2.33 -8.09
N VAL A 109 6.46 -2.08 -7.81
CA VAL A 109 5.41 -1.85 -8.82
C VAL A 109 5.28 -0.36 -9.05
N ILE A 110 5.68 0.11 -10.21
CA ILE A 110 5.75 1.55 -10.54
C ILE A 110 4.64 1.92 -11.50
N ASP A 111 3.76 2.81 -11.09
CA ASP A 111 2.55 3.19 -11.86
C ASP A 111 2.84 3.78 -13.25
N GLN A 112 4.02 4.32 -13.46
CA GLN A 112 4.48 4.84 -14.74
C GLN A 112 4.69 3.75 -15.80
N GLU A 113 5.01 2.55 -15.38
CA GLU A 113 5.27 1.43 -16.27
C GLU A 113 3.95 0.86 -16.80
N THR A 114 3.91 0.61 -18.11
CA THR A 114 2.68 0.18 -18.80
C THR A 114 2.10 -1.11 -18.22
N ASP A 115 2.97 -2.06 -17.86
CA ASP A 115 2.55 -3.36 -17.33
C ASP A 115 2.16 -3.29 -15.85
N HIS A 116 2.67 -2.30 -15.11
CA HIS A 116 2.39 -2.11 -13.69
C HIS A 116 1.13 -1.27 -13.42
N SER A 117 0.83 -0.31 -14.28
CA SER A 117 -0.28 0.62 -14.10
C SER A 117 -1.65 -0.05 -13.87
N PRO A 118 -1.99 -1.15 -14.56
CA PRO A 118 -3.21 -1.90 -14.28
C PRO A 118 -3.25 -2.52 -12.88
N VAL A 119 -2.11 -2.99 -12.37
CA VAL A 119 -2.02 -3.56 -11.00
C VAL A 119 -2.26 -2.46 -9.97
N VAL A 120 -1.65 -1.29 -10.15
CA VAL A 120 -1.89 -0.13 -9.27
C VAL A 120 -3.35 0.30 -9.32
N SER A 121 -3.97 0.30 -10.52
CA SER A 121 -5.39 0.60 -10.68
C SER A 121 -6.29 -0.38 -9.92
N GLN A 122 -6.00 -1.68 -9.99
CA GLN A 122 -6.71 -2.71 -9.25
C GLN A 122 -6.52 -2.56 -7.74
N ALA A 123 -5.31 -2.20 -7.28
CA ALA A 123 -5.03 -1.98 -5.87
C ALA A 123 -5.77 -0.74 -5.32
N ILE A 124 -5.86 0.35 -6.09
CA ILE A 124 -6.67 1.52 -5.74
C ILE A 124 -8.13 1.12 -5.62
N GLN A 125 -8.67 0.43 -6.63
CA GLN A 125 -10.06 -0.02 -6.64
C GLN A 125 -10.35 -0.95 -5.46
N LEU A 126 -9.45 -1.88 -5.15
CA LEU A 126 -9.55 -2.75 -3.98
C LEU A 126 -9.69 -1.95 -2.68
N CYS A 127 -8.84 -0.93 -2.47
CA CYS A 127 -8.91 -0.09 -1.27
C CYS A 127 -10.19 0.72 -1.20
N GLU A 128 -10.71 1.20 -2.33
CA GLU A 128 -12.00 1.91 -2.40
C GLU A 128 -13.18 1.00 -2.08
N ASP A 129 -13.21 -0.20 -2.66
CA ASP A 129 -14.29 -1.19 -2.45
C ASP A 129 -14.27 -1.76 -1.03
N ARG A 130 -13.09 -2.04 -0.51
CA ARG A 130 -12.93 -2.46 0.87
C ARG A 130 -13.28 -1.34 1.86
N GLY A 131 -12.75 -0.16 1.65
CA GLY A 131 -12.97 1.00 2.52
C GLY A 131 -12.32 0.92 3.91
N ASP A 132 -11.55 -0.14 4.18
CA ASP A 132 -10.85 -0.42 5.45
C ASP A 132 -9.33 -0.42 5.34
N CYS A 133 -8.79 -0.15 4.16
CA CYS A 133 -7.35 -0.08 3.92
C CYS A 133 -6.97 1.15 3.10
N PHE A 134 -5.68 1.49 3.14
CA PHE A 134 -5.09 2.63 2.46
C PHE A 134 -3.86 2.18 1.66
N LEU A 135 -3.76 2.61 0.39
CA LEU A 135 -2.68 2.26 -0.51
C LEU A 135 -1.56 3.30 -0.46
N VAL A 136 -0.32 2.83 -0.35
CA VAL A 136 0.88 3.61 -0.66
C VAL A 136 1.55 2.96 -1.86
N TYR A 137 1.68 3.71 -2.96
CA TYR A 137 2.21 3.21 -4.22
C TYR A 137 3.30 4.13 -4.77
N ASP A 138 4.10 3.59 -5.65
CA ASP A 138 5.19 4.30 -6.31
C ASP A 138 4.78 4.69 -7.72
N ASN A 139 5.01 5.95 -8.10
CA ASN A 139 4.59 6.49 -9.38
C ASN A 139 5.75 6.97 -10.26
N THR A 140 6.97 6.77 -9.83
CA THR A 140 8.18 7.23 -10.53
C THR A 140 9.28 6.22 -10.48
N ASN A 141 10.09 6.19 -11.54
CA ASN A 141 11.36 5.49 -11.57
C ASN A 141 12.44 6.25 -10.80
N LEU A 142 13.55 5.58 -10.54
CA LEU A 142 14.67 6.14 -9.77
C LEU A 142 15.17 7.48 -10.33
N THR A 143 15.32 7.58 -11.65
CA THR A 143 15.95 8.73 -12.32
C THR A 143 14.97 9.85 -12.70
N ASP A 144 13.68 9.63 -12.51
CA ASP A 144 12.64 10.56 -12.94
C ASP A 144 12.76 11.95 -12.31
N ALA A 145 12.32 12.94 -13.06
CA ALA A 145 12.34 14.32 -12.61
C ALA A 145 11.10 14.67 -11.75
N VAL A 146 11.13 15.83 -11.12
CA VAL A 146 10.00 16.38 -10.37
C VAL A 146 8.75 16.54 -11.27
N SER A 147 8.95 16.92 -12.54
CA SER A 147 7.89 17.05 -13.54
C SER A 147 7.15 15.74 -13.78
N ASP A 148 7.88 14.63 -13.81
CA ASP A 148 7.31 13.31 -14.07
C ASP A 148 6.49 12.85 -12.87
N ALA A 149 7.01 13.06 -11.66
CA ALA A 149 6.27 12.79 -10.42
C ALA A 149 4.95 13.56 -10.37
N LYS A 150 4.94 14.84 -10.78
CA LYS A 150 3.72 15.67 -10.86
C LYS A 150 2.72 15.06 -11.83
N THR A 151 3.14 14.86 -13.09
CA THR A 151 2.27 14.36 -14.16
C THR A 151 1.66 13.01 -13.80
N ASN A 152 2.47 12.09 -13.26
CA ASN A 152 2.02 10.76 -12.90
C ASN A 152 1.05 10.78 -11.70
N THR A 153 1.28 11.67 -10.73
CA THR A 153 0.33 11.83 -9.61
C THR A 153 -0.99 12.42 -10.09
N GLU A 154 -0.96 13.41 -10.98
CA GLU A 154 -2.14 14.04 -11.55
C GLU A 154 -2.96 13.08 -12.44
N ALA A 155 -2.39 11.98 -12.91
CA ALA A 155 -3.14 10.95 -13.63
C ALA A 155 -4.11 10.17 -12.74
N ARG A 156 -3.90 10.15 -11.43
CA ARG A 156 -4.71 9.42 -10.45
C ARG A 156 -5.64 10.35 -9.67
N ASN A 157 -6.73 9.79 -9.16
CA ASN A 157 -7.70 10.53 -8.34
C ASN A 157 -8.37 9.58 -7.36
N SER A 158 -7.79 9.42 -6.18
CA SER A 158 -8.35 8.59 -5.11
C SER A 158 -8.00 9.16 -3.75
N SER A 159 -8.95 9.12 -2.82
CA SER A 159 -8.68 9.44 -1.43
C SER A 159 -8.13 8.26 -0.63
N TYR A 160 -8.08 7.07 -1.22
CA TYR A 160 -7.55 5.85 -0.59
C TYR A 160 -6.10 5.55 -0.98
N ALA A 161 -5.45 6.45 -1.73
CA ALA A 161 -4.09 6.25 -2.18
C ALA A 161 -3.22 7.49 -1.96
N ALA A 162 -1.94 7.27 -1.70
CA ALA A 162 -0.92 8.31 -1.64
C ALA A 162 0.37 7.85 -2.31
N THR A 163 1.12 8.79 -2.85
CA THR A 163 2.43 8.58 -3.45
C THR A 163 3.44 9.55 -2.89
N TYR A 164 4.72 9.20 -2.95
CA TYR A 164 5.85 9.92 -2.37
C TYR A 164 6.99 10.01 -3.37
N TYR A 165 7.76 11.08 -3.29
CA TYR A 165 8.91 11.33 -4.16
C TYR A 165 10.01 12.10 -3.41
N PRO A 166 11.28 11.85 -3.64
CA PRO A 166 11.91 10.87 -4.54
C PRO A 166 12.22 9.53 -3.85
N TRP A 167 12.87 8.63 -4.58
CA TRP A 167 13.48 7.42 -4.04
C TRP A 167 14.51 7.74 -2.98
N VAL A 168 14.72 6.80 -2.05
CA VAL A 168 15.64 6.97 -0.93
C VAL A 168 16.71 5.89 -0.92
N GLN A 169 17.90 6.24 -0.46
CA GLN A 169 18.99 5.30 -0.26
C GLN A 169 18.95 4.75 1.16
N ILE A 170 18.94 3.45 1.26
CA ILE A 170 19.06 2.72 2.52
C ILE A 170 20.34 1.91 2.53
N GLN A 171 20.79 1.52 3.73
CA GLN A 171 21.83 0.53 3.87
C GLN A 171 21.17 -0.86 4.07
N ASP A 172 21.53 -1.79 3.21
CA ASP A 172 21.13 -3.19 3.34
C ASP A 172 21.81 -3.80 4.58
N ALA A 173 21.02 -4.20 5.55
CA ALA A 173 21.52 -4.76 6.81
C ALA A 173 22.29 -6.08 6.63
N THR A 174 22.01 -6.84 5.56
CA THR A 174 22.63 -8.13 5.30
C THR A 174 23.98 -7.99 4.63
N THR A 175 24.07 -7.13 3.63
CA THR A 175 25.29 -6.98 2.81
C THR A 175 26.12 -5.76 3.20
N GLY A 176 25.56 -4.81 3.96
CA GLY A 176 26.17 -3.53 4.27
C GLY A 176 26.21 -2.54 3.11
N ASN A 177 25.72 -2.92 1.93
CA ASN A 177 25.75 -2.09 0.73
C ASN A 177 24.63 -1.04 0.74
N PHE A 178 24.91 0.10 0.11
CA PHE A 178 23.90 1.13 -0.10
C PHE A 178 23.07 0.84 -1.34
N ARG A 179 21.74 0.89 -1.18
CA ARG A 179 20.78 0.66 -2.27
C ARG A 179 19.74 1.77 -2.30
N PHE A 180 19.28 2.10 -3.50
CA PHE A 180 18.10 2.95 -3.65
C PHE A 180 16.86 2.06 -3.68
N VAL A 181 15.84 2.49 -2.95
CA VAL A 181 14.56 1.81 -2.87
C VAL A 181 13.43 2.80 -3.13
N PRO A 182 12.30 2.34 -3.69
CA PRO A 182 11.14 3.19 -3.86
C PRO A 182 10.54 3.61 -2.50
N PRO A 183 9.86 4.76 -2.45
CA PRO A 183 9.30 5.29 -1.22
C PRO A 183 8.40 4.32 -0.45
N SER A 184 7.60 3.50 -1.14
CA SER A 184 6.68 2.55 -0.50
C SER A 184 7.37 1.62 0.49
N VAL A 185 8.62 1.23 0.22
CA VAL A 185 9.41 0.35 1.11
C VAL A 185 9.64 0.99 2.48
N VAL A 186 10.00 2.26 2.51
CA VAL A 186 10.35 2.96 3.77
C VAL A 186 9.13 3.56 4.45
N MET A 187 8.09 3.86 3.69
CA MET A 187 6.87 4.45 4.23
C MET A 187 6.16 3.53 5.24
N ALA A 188 6.31 2.21 5.11
CA ALA A 188 5.80 1.26 6.10
C ALA A 188 6.32 1.58 7.52
N GLY A 189 7.62 1.88 7.63
CA GLY A 189 8.25 2.27 8.89
C GLY A 189 7.72 3.61 9.41
N VAL A 190 7.54 4.60 8.54
CA VAL A 190 7.01 5.92 8.93
C VAL A 190 5.58 5.82 9.46
N TYR A 191 4.72 5.08 8.78
CA TYR A 191 3.35 4.86 9.25
C TYR A 191 3.30 4.10 10.56
N HIS A 192 4.11 3.04 10.69
CA HIS A 192 4.22 2.29 11.94
C HIS A 192 4.68 3.16 13.10
N PHE A 193 5.76 3.93 12.90
CA PHE A 193 6.27 4.85 13.92
C PHE A 193 5.21 5.88 14.35
N ASN A 194 4.51 6.48 13.37
CA ASN A 194 3.42 7.41 13.66
C ASN A 194 2.32 6.77 14.53
N ASP A 195 1.97 5.52 14.24
CA ASP A 195 0.90 4.82 14.95
C ASP A 195 1.30 4.40 16.36
N VAL A 196 2.58 4.13 16.59
CA VAL A 196 3.12 3.75 17.91
C VAL A 196 3.33 4.96 18.80
N VAL A 197 3.92 6.03 18.27
CA VAL A 197 4.26 7.25 19.07
C VAL A 197 3.07 8.17 19.23
N GLY A 198 2.13 8.12 18.30
CA GLY A 198 0.94 8.96 18.29
C GLY A 198 -0.33 8.15 18.13
N GLN A 199 -1.10 8.52 17.14
CA GLN A 199 -2.36 7.87 16.78
C GLN A 199 -2.43 7.69 15.25
N PRO A 200 -3.19 6.73 14.73
CA PRO A 200 -3.33 6.50 13.29
C PRO A 200 -3.84 7.73 12.50
N TRP A 201 -4.52 8.64 13.17
CA TRP A 201 -5.03 9.89 12.59
C TRP A 201 -4.09 11.09 12.75
N PHE A 202 -2.88 10.91 13.25
CA PHE A 202 -1.86 11.94 13.18
C PHE A 202 -1.17 11.94 11.83
N ALA A 203 -0.66 13.10 11.41
CA ALA A 203 0.05 13.21 10.15
C ALA A 203 1.37 12.42 10.18
N PRO A 204 1.57 11.44 9.29
CA PRO A 204 2.84 10.71 9.16
C PRO A 204 3.84 11.55 8.35
N ALA A 205 4.06 12.78 8.78
CA ALA A 205 4.90 13.76 8.11
C ALA A 205 5.47 14.78 9.10
N GLY A 206 6.45 15.55 8.64
CA GLY A 206 7.13 16.57 9.44
C GLY A 206 8.24 16.00 10.33
N LEU A 207 8.98 16.90 10.96
CA LEU A 207 10.21 16.56 11.70
C LEU A 207 10.00 15.64 12.89
N ASN A 208 8.80 15.64 13.46
CA ASN A 208 8.50 14.86 14.67
C ASN A 208 8.12 13.40 14.37
N ARG A 209 7.46 13.14 13.24
CA ARG A 209 6.88 11.81 12.93
C ARG A 209 7.16 11.31 11.51
N GLY A 210 7.66 12.17 10.64
CA GLY A 210 7.95 11.85 9.25
C GLY A 210 9.40 11.43 8.99
N GLY A 211 10.23 11.28 10.02
CA GLY A 211 11.62 10.82 9.88
C GLY A 211 11.71 9.43 9.28
N ILE A 212 12.66 9.21 8.38
CA ILE A 212 12.94 7.92 7.77
C ILE A 212 14.31 7.46 8.30
N ASP A 213 14.32 6.81 9.46
CA ASP A 213 15.55 6.44 10.16
C ASP A 213 16.44 5.47 9.36
N SER A 214 15.84 4.65 8.51
CA SER A 214 16.58 3.73 7.64
C SER A 214 17.22 4.42 6.43
N ALA A 215 16.83 5.66 6.11
CA ALA A 215 17.30 6.37 4.93
C ALA A 215 18.58 7.15 5.20
N VAL A 216 19.60 6.92 4.38
CA VAL A 216 20.86 7.65 4.40
C VAL A 216 20.72 8.99 3.68
N ARG A 217 20.05 8.98 2.54
CA ARG A 217 19.78 10.19 1.74
C ARG A 217 18.63 9.96 0.76
N ALA A 218 18.01 11.05 0.32
CA ALA A 218 17.13 11.03 -0.83
C ALA A 218 17.95 11.00 -2.14
N TYR A 219 17.45 10.33 -3.18
CA TYR A 219 18.10 10.30 -4.50
C TYR A 219 18.26 11.70 -5.07
N ARG A 220 17.22 12.52 -4.98
CA ARG A 220 17.22 13.90 -5.44
C ARG A 220 17.02 14.86 -4.26
N LYS A 221 17.89 15.86 -4.14
CA LYS A 221 17.74 16.90 -3.15
C LYS A 221 16.72 17.94 -3.65
N LEU A 222 15.58 18.02 -2.98
CA LEU A 222 14.50 18.93 -3.32
C LEU A 222 14.74 20.33 -2.77
N THR A 223 14.56 21.35 -3.60
CA THR A 223 14.47 22.74 -3.19
C THR A 223 13.09 23.03 -2.60
N GLN A 224 12.90 24.19 -1.98
CA GLN A 224 11.57 24.58 -1.49
C GLN A 224 10.56 24.63 -2.64
N ALA A 225 10.90 25.29 -3.75
CA ALA A 225 10.04 25.36 -4.92
C ALA A 225 9.63 23.97 -5.44
N ASN A 226 10.58 23.02 -5.49
CA ASN A 226 10.25 21.65 -5.90
C ASN A 226 9.28 20.96 -4.94
N ARG A 227 9.41 21.21 -3.63
CA ARG A 227 8.47 20.64 -2.65
C ARG A 227 7.09 21.24 -2.76
N ASP A 228 7.02 22.56 -2.96
CA ASP A 228 5.75 23.28 -3.15
C ASP A 228 5.05 22.78 -4.43
N ASP A 229 5.78 22.65 -5.54
CA ASP A 229 5.29 22.11 -6.81
C ASP A 229 4.74 20.67 -6.68
N LEU A 230 5.47 19.79 -6.00
CA LEU A 230 5.04 18.42 -5.74
C LEU A 230 3.78 18.40 -4.87
N TYR A 231 3.77 19.21 -3.83
CA TYR A 231 2.65 19.26 -2.90
C TYR A 231 1.39 19.79 -3.59
N ASP A 232 1.50 20.75 -4.48
CA ASP A 232 0.35 21.27 -5.24
C ASP A 232 -0.24 20.22 -6.18
N SER A 233 0.57 19.33 -6.73
CA SER A 233 0.13 18.21 -7.56
C SER A 233 -0.29 16.96 -6.77
N ASN A 234 -0.41 17.04 -5.43
CA ASN A 234 -0.74 15.93 -4.52
C ASN A 234 0.31 14.81 -4.44
N SER A 235 1.54 15.08 -4.84
CA SER A 235 2.69 14.21 -4.58
C SER A 235 3.38 14.64 -3.28
N ASN A 236 3.66 13.69 -2.40
CA ASN A 236 4.23 13.99 -1.09
C ASN A 236 5.77 14.02 -1.15
N PRO A 237 6.41 15.16 -0.91
CA PRO A 237 7.86 15.26 -0.98
C PRO A 237 8.55 14.58 0.21
N ILE A 238 9.64 13.89 -0.10
CA ILE A 238 10.65 13.42 0.87
C ILE A 238 11.84 14.36 0.76
N ALA A 239 12.17 15.05 1.84
CA ALA A 239 13.21 16.06 1.86
C ALA A 239 14.29 15.74 2.90
N SER A 240 15.49 16.24 2.68
CA SER A 240 16.58 16.18 3.66
C SER A 240 16.80 17.56 4.25
N PHE A 241 16.70 17.64 5.57
CA PHE A 241 16.96 18.89 6.29
C PHE A 241 18.30 18.79 7.06
N PRO A 242 19.10 19.85 7.10
CA PRO A 242 20.33 19.86 7.88
C PRO A 242 20.06 19.50 9.36
N GLY A 243 20.76 18.50 9.86
CA GLY A 243 20.61 18.03 11.25
C GLY A 243 19.36 17.23 11.56
N GLN A 244 18.47 16.99 10.60
CA GLN A 244 17.19 16.26 10.81
C GLN A 244 17.07 14.98 9.97
N GLY A 245 18.05 14.73 9.07
CA GLY A 245 18.01 13.55 8.21
C GLY A 245 16.98 13.63 7.07
N VAL A 246 16.57 12.48 6.60
CA VAL A 246 15.58 12.33 5.53
C VAL A 246 14.18 12.25 6.15
N THR A 247 13.28 13.10 5.69
CA THR A 247 11.95 13.27 6.31
C THR A 247 10.87 13.42 5.27
N VAL A 248 9.74 12.77 5.49
CA VAL A 248 8.52 12.98 4.73
C VAL A 248 7.93 14.35 5.08
N PHE A 249 7.67 15.17 4.07
CA PHE A 249 7.21 16.55 4.26
C PHE A 249 5.91 16.85 3.50
N GLY A 250 5.01 15.86 3.45
CA GLY A 250 3.68 15.96 2.86
C GLY A 250 2.78 14.83 3.31
N GLN A 251 1.47 15.06 3.25
CA GLN A 251 0.45 14.09 3.65
C GLN A 251 -0.83 14.18 2.81
N LYS A 252 -0.71 14.48 1.53
CA LYS A 252 -1.85 14.50 0.62
C LYS A 252 -2.17 13.10 0.08
N THR A 253 -3.45 12.84 -0.11
CA THR A 253 -3.93 11.74 -0.96
C THR A 253 -3.91 12.18 -2.41
N THR A 254 -4.05 11.26 -3.36
CA THR A 254 -4.13 11.62 -4.79
C THR A 254 -5.48 12.21 -5.20
N GLN A 255 -6.36 12.50 -4.23
CA GLN A 255 -7.67 13.11 -4.51
C GLN A 255 -7.52 14.54 -5.05
N LYS A 256 -8.10 14.77 -6.24
CA LYS A 256 -8.07 16.10 -6.88
C LYS A 256 -9.05 17.11 -6.27
N LYS A 257 -10.20 16.63 -5.83
CA LYS A 257 -11.21 17.49 -5.23
C LYS A 257 -10.79 17.89 -3.81
N ALA A 258 -10.69 19.17 -3.55
CA ALA A 258 -10.43 19.68 -2.20
C ALA A 258 -11.55 19.26 -1.24
N SER A 259 -11.20 18.50 -0.22
CA SER A 259 -12.09 18.09 0.87
C SER A 259 -11.25 17.67 2.07
N ALA A 260 -11.88 17.36 3.21
CA ALA A 260 -11.14 16.82 4.35
C ALA A 260 -10.43 15.50 4.04
N LEU A 261 -10.87 14.77 3.01
CA LEU A 261 -10.33 13.48 2.60
C LEU A 261 -9.12 13.57 1.65
N ASP A 262 -8.73 14.79 1.28
CA ASP A 262 -7.51 15.03 0.52
C ASP A 262 -6.24 14.91 1.39
N ARG A 263 -6.41 14.60 2.69
CA ARG A 263 -5.33 14.39 3.65
C ARG A 263 -5.29 12.94 4.14
N VAL A 264 -4.09 12.39 4.17
CA VAL A 264 -3.83 11.01 4.60
C VAL A 264 -4.31 10.77 6.04
N ASN A 265 -4.02 11.68 6.95
CA ASN A 265 -4.41 11.55 8.35
C ASN A 265 -5.93 11.45 8.54
N VAL A 266 -6.71 12.27 7.82
CA VAL A 266 -8.18 12.22 7.90
C VAL A 266 -8.73 10.95 7.24
N ARG A 267 -8.15 10.53 6.12
CA ARG A 267 -8.56 9.26 5.48
C ARG A 267 -8.30 8.08 6.41
N ARG A 268 -7.12 8.02 7.04
CA ARG A 268 -6.80 6.96 8.01
C ARG A 268 -7.68 7.01 9.26
N LEU A 269 -8.04 8.21 9.74
CA LEU A 269 -9.04 8.36 10.78
C LEU A 269 -10.35 7.67 10.39
N LEU A 270 -10.89 7.97 9.19
CA LEU A 270 -12.15 7.37 8.75
C LEU A 270 -12.06 5.86 8.55
N ILE A 271 -10.94 5.35 8.05
CA ILE A 271 -10.70 3.91 7.94
C ILE A 271 -10.80 3.27 9.34
N ASN A 272 -10.11 3.83 10.31
CA ASN A 272 -10.10 3.34 11.68
C ASN A 272 -11.50 3.37 12.32
N LEU A 273 -12.22 4.49 12.18
CA LEU A 273 -13.58 4.64 12.68
C LEU A 273 -14.54 3.63 12.03
N LYS A 274 -14.47 3.47 10.71
CA LYS A 274 -15.29 2.49 9.98
C LYS A 274 -15.05 1.07 10.45
N THR A 275 -13.77 0.69 10.60
CA THR A 275 -13.39 -0.65 11.08
C THR A 275 -13.91 -0.92 12.48
N PHE A 276 -13.80 0.05 13.40
CA PHE A 276 -14.32 -0.06 14.75
C PHE A 276 -15.86 -0.20 14.75
N VAL A 277 -16.57 0.68 14.04
CA VAL A 277 -18.03 0.63 13.97
C VAL A 277 -18.50 -0.68 13.35
N ALA A 278 -17.87 -1.12 12.26
CA ALA A 278 -18.21 -2.37 11.60
C ALA A 278 -18.03 -3.59 12.54
N SER A 279 -16.91 -3.65 13.26
CA SER A 279 -16.65 -4.73 14.22
C SER A 279 -17.64 -4.72 15.38
N SER A 280 -17.97 -3.54 15.91
CA SER A 280 -18.94 -3.37 17.01
C SER A 280 -20.37 -3.69 16.58
N SER A 281 -20.69 -3.50 15.31
CA SER A 281 -22.04 -3.76 14.77
C SER A 281 -22.31 -5.23 14.45
N ARG A 282 -21.26 -6.05 14.28
CA ARG A 282 -21.43 -7.48 13.90
C ARG A 282 -22.30 -8.26 14.86
N GLY A 283 -22.20 -8.00 16.16
CA GLY A 283 -23.00 -8.66 17.19
C GLY A 283 -24.45 -8.21 17.27
N LEU A 284 -24.83 -7.15 16.55
CA LEU A 284 -26.20 -6.63 16.54
C LEU A 284 -27.04 -7.20 15.38
N VAL A 285 -26.42 -7.91 14.47
CA VAL A 285 -27.10 -8.55 13.32
C VAL A 285 -27.95 -9.71 13.84
N PHE A 286 -29.19 -9.79 13.39
CA PHE A 286 -30.24 -10.73 13.81
C PHE A 286 -30.82 -10.48 15.21
N GLU A 287 -30.39 -9.41 15.92
CA GLU A 287 -31.03 -9.01 17.15
C GLU A 287 -32.36 -8.24 16.89
N GLN A 288 -33.25 -8.22 17.88
CA GLN A 288 -34.54 -7.54 17.79
C GLN A 288 -34.34 -6.01 17.66
N ASN A 289 -34.88 -5.39 16.60
CA ASN A 289 -34.78 -3.93 16.37
C ASN A 289 -35.63 -3.14 17.38
N THR A 290 -35.10 -3.00 18.56
CA THR A 290 -35.74 -2.28 19.67
C THR A 290 -34.92 -1.06 20.06
N SER A 291 -35.51 -0.13 20.83
CA SER A 291 -34.79 0.98 21.42
C SER A 291 -33.63 0.54 22.33
N ASN A 292 -33.74 -0.62 22.96
CA ASN A 292 -32.65 -1.20 23.75
C ASN A 292 -31.43 -1.56 22.90
N LEU A 293 -31.63 -2.17 21.73
CA LEU A 293 -30.57 -2.49 20.80
C LEU A 293 -29.85 -1.21 20.31
N ARG A 294 -30.63 -0.19 19.97
CA ARG A 294 -30.08 1.12 19.55
C ARG A 294 -29.24 1.76 20.64
N ASN A 295 -29.73 1.75 21.89
CA ASN A 295 -28.97 2.25 23.05
C ASN A 295 -27.70 1.42 23.30
N GLN A 296 -27.74 0.11 23.10
CA GLN A 296 -26.56 -0.73 23.21
C GLN A 296 -25.46 -0.33 22.21
N PHE A 297 -25.83 -0.07 20.95
CA PHE A 297 -24.90 0.46 19.96
C PHE A 297 -24.32 1.81 20.37
N LEU A 298 -25.17 2.76 20.79
CA LEU A 298 -24.75 4.10 21.22
C LEU A 298 -23.79 4.03 22.41
N ASN A 299 -24.05 3.13 23.37
CA ASN A 299 -23.19 2.94 24.55
C ASN A 299 -21.79 2.39 24.21
N VAL A 300 -21.62 1.77 23.06
CA VAL A 300 -20.30 1.31 22.58
C VAL A 300 -19.62 2.37 21.72
N VAL A 301 -20.38 3.01 20.82
CA VAL A 301 -19.80 3.91 19.81
C VAL A 301 -19.48 5.28 20.40
N ASN A 302 -20.36 5.86 21.25
CA ASN A 302 -20.13 7.19 21.81
C ASN A 302 -18.83 7.29 22.64
N PRO A 303 -18.55 6.38 23.59
CA PRO A 303 -17.30 6.47 24.37
C PRO A 303 -16.05 6.36 23.48
N TYR A 304 -16.11 5.56 22.42
CA TYR A 304 -15.01 5.48 21.48
C TYR A 304 -14.82 6.79 20.69
N MET A 305 -15.89 7.40 20.22
CA MET A 305 -15.82 8.71 19.55
C MET A 305 -15.31 9.81 20.50
N GLU A 306 -15.71 9.79 21.78
CA GLU A 306 -15.19 10.69 22.82
C GLU A 306 -13.69 10.47 23.04
N GLN A 307 -13.23 9.23 23.05
CA GLN A 307 -11.81 8.90 23.15
C GLN A 307 -11.04 9.45 21.93
N VAL A 308 -11.56 9.27 20.72
CA VAL A 308 -10.93 9.80 19.49
C VAL A 308 -10.91 11.33 19.51
N GLN A 309 -11.96 11.97 20.00
CA GLN A 309 -12.02 13.41 20.18
C GLN A 309 -10.99 13.90 21.21
N SER A 310 -10.90 13.25 22.35
CA SER A 310 -9.92 13.56 23.41
C SER A 310 -8.49 13.39 22.91
N ASN A 311 -8.25 12.43 22.01
CA ASN A 311 -6.97 12.20 21.35
C ASN A 311 -6.80 13.04 20.07
N GLN A 312 -7.48 14.15 19.95
CA GLN A 312 -7.32 15.14 18.86
C GLN A 312 -7.65 14.63 17.45
N GLY A 313 -8.39 13.54 17.31
CA GLY A 313 -8.82 13.04 16.00
C GLY A 313 -10.04 13.80 15.45
N LEU A 314 -10.94 14.22 16.33
CA LEU A 314 -12.19 14.91 15.99
C LEU A 314 -12.32 16.21 16.76
N ASN A 315 -12.80 17.26 16.09
CA ASN A 315 -13.27 18.48 16.75
C ASN A 315 -14.65 18.29 17.37
N ALA A 316 -15.55 17.66 16.64
CA ALA A 316 -16.90 17.34 17.06
C ALA A 316 -17.40 16.07 16.37
N PHE A 317 -18.31 15.39 17.02
CA PHE A 317 -19.05 14.28 16.43
C PHE A 317 -20.49 14.26 16.93
N ARG A 318 -21.34 13.59 16.19
CA ARG A 318 -22.72 13.31 16.59
C ARG A 318 -23.12 11.94 16.03
N VAL A 319 -23.58 11.05 16.88
CA VAL A 319 -24.13 9.75 16.50
C VAL A 319 -25.64 9.83 16.68
N VAL A 320 -26.38 9.48 15.65
CA VAL A 320 -27.85 9.45 15.65
C VAL A 320 -28.30 8.03 15.30
N MET A 321 -28.99 7.41 16.21
CA MET A 321 -29.63 6.10 16.04
C MET A 321 -30.88 6.07 16.92
N ASP A 322 -31.88 6.84 16.52
CA ASP A 322 -33.15 7.03 17.25
C ASP A 322 -34.35 6.83 16.30
N ASP A 323 -35.53 7.20 16.75
CA ASP A 323 -36.76 7.04 15.96
C ASP A 323 -36.82 7.99 14.75
N SER A 324 -35.96 9.01 14.68
CA SER A 324 -35.90 9.91 13.54
C SER A 324 -35.33 9.28 12.28
N ASN A 325 -34.39 8.34 12.45
CA ASN A 325 -33.77 7.60 11.34
C ASN A 325 -34.17 6.10 11.30
N ASN A 326 -34.85 5.59 12.35
CA ASN A 326 -35.43 4.26 12.39
C ASN A 326 -36.96 4.36 12.48
N THR A 327 -37.56 4.81 11.38
CA THR A 327 -39.00 4.91 11.24
C THR A 327 -39.67 3.52 11.14
N PRO A 328 -41.01 3.40 11.40
CA PRO A 328 -41.70 2.15 11.19
C PRO A 328 -41.43 1.49 9.83
N GLU A 329 -41.35 2.29 8.76
CA GLU A 329 -41.03 1.80 7.43
C GLU A 329 -39.62 1.19 7.33
N THR A 330 -38.63 1.77 8.02
CA THR A 330 -37.27 1.26 8.09
C THR A 330 -37.21 -0.07 8.85
N ILE A 331 -38.00 -0.14 9.96
CA ILE A 331 -38.09 -1.35 10.78
C ILE A 331 -38.79 -2.46 10.01
N ASP A 332 -39.88 -2.17 9.29
CA ASP A 332 -40.60 -3.13 8.45
C ASP A 332 -39.73 -3.74 7.32
N ARG A 333 -38.68 -2.99 6.90
CA ARG A 333 -37.66 -3.49 5.97
C ARG A 333 -36.54 -4.27 6.65
N ASN A 334 -36.64 -4.57 7.93
CA ASN A 334 -35.62 -5.22 8.75
C ASN A 334 -34.25 -4.47 8.74
N MET A 335 -34.30 -3.15 8.67
CA MET A 335 -33.10 -2.31 8.64
C MET A 335 -32.93 -1.57 9.96
N LEU A 336 -31.67 -1.49 10.42
CA LEU A 336 -31.24 -0.63 11.51
C LEU A 336 -30.31 0.44 10.92
N VAL A 337 -30.69 1.71 11.08
CA VAL A 337 -29.96 2.84 10.49
C VAL A 337 -29.32 3.70 11.57
N GLY A 338 -28.00 3.80 11.51
CA GLY A 338 -27.20 4.72 12.31
C GLY A 338 -26.53 5.77 11.42
N GLN A 339 -26.53 7.02 11.86
CA GLN A 339 -25.85 8.12 11.19
C GLN A 339 -24.79 8.70 12.11
N ILE A 340 -23.57 8.82 11.59
CA ILE A 340 -22.42 9.37 12.32
C ILE A 340 -21.93 10.60 11.58
N PHE A 341 -22.10 11.76 12.19
CA PHE A 341 -21.62 13.05 11.70
C PHE A 341 -20.28 13.33 12.34
N LEU A 342 -19.26 13.63 11.53
CA LEU A 342 -17.88 13.78 11.97
C LEU A 342 -17.31 15.12 11.49
N GLN A 343 -16.61 15.80 12.37
CA GLN A 343 -15.80 16.97 12.05
C GLN A 343 -14.34 16.66 12.42
N PRO A 344 -13.51 16.23 11.46
CA PRO A 344 -12.12 15.88 11.74
C PRO A 344 -11.29 17.10 12.10
N THR A 345 -10.27 16.91 12.93
CA THR A 345 -9.29 17.94 13.25
C THR A 345 -8.36 18.15 12.06
N LYS A 346 -8.11 19.43 11.73
CA LYS A 346 -7.16 19.79 10.67
C LYS A 346 -5.75 19.94 11.24
N THR A 347 -4.76 19.47 10.51
CA THR A 347 -3.34 19.71 10.84
C THR A 347 -2.89 21.06 10.31
N ALA A 348 -2.00 21.74 11.06
CA ALA A 348 -1.32 22.94 10.59
C ALA A 348 -0.19 22.52 9.62
N GLU A 349 -0.29 22.91 8.36
CA GLU A 349 0.71 22.64 7.33
C GLU A 349 1.53 23.87 6.98
N PHE A 350 0.95 25.06 7.17
CA PHE A 350 1.58 26.35 6.90
C PHE A 350 1.57 27.20 8.16
N ILE A 351 2.70 27.79 8.48
CA ILE A 351 2.87 28.74 9.58
C ILE A 351 3.27 30.08 8.98
N VAL A 352 2.42 31.08 9.14
CA VAL A 352 2.70 32.47 8.74
C VAL A 352 3.09 33.25 9.98
N LEU A 353 4.30 33.81 9.99
CA LEU A 353 4.79 34.66 11.06
C LEU A 353 4.89 36.09 10.55
N ASP A 354 4.14 37.00 11.17
CA ASP A 354 4.16 38.42 10.85
C ASP A 354 4.87 39.17 11.98
N PHE A 355 5.92 39.88 11.63
CA PHE A 355 6.73 40.68 12.56
C PHE A 355 6.43 42.16 12.34
N VAL A 356 5.75 42.77 13.31
CA VAL A 356 5.47 44.22 13.30
C VAL A 356 6.50 44.94 14.18
N VAL A 357 7.35 45.75 13.56
CA VAL A 357 8.24 46.65 14.31
C VAL A 357 7.50 47.92 14.66
N GLN A 358 7.28 48.12 15.95
CA GLN A 358 6.72 49.37 16.42
C GLN A 358 7.81 50.42 16.58
N PRO A 359 7.63 51.67 16.09
CA PRO A 359 8.54 52.76 16.36
C PRO A 359 8.54 53.08 17.86
N THR A 360 9.71 53.25 18.42
CA THR A 360 9.92 53.68 19.82
C THR A 360 9.43 55.08 20.05
#